data_7034516dfc47594b34ec3ef195251d93
#
_entry.id   7034516dfc47594b34ec3ef195251d93
#
_cell.length_a   1.000
_cell.length_b   1.000
_cell.length_c   1.000
_cell.angle_alpha   90.00
_cell.angle_beta   90.00
_cell.angle_gamma   90.00
#
_symmetry.space_group_name_H-M   'P 1'
#
loop_
_entity.id
_entity.type
_entity.pdbx_description
1 polymer ?
#
loop_
_entity_poly.entity_id
_entity_poly.type
_entity_poly.pdbx_seq_one_letter_code
_entity_poly.pdbx_strand_id
1 'polypeptide(L)'
;MVRFRIPASVCNPPPGLILVCLLTVAFTSFVAVAQGQTPDDVITTSTALVQLNVGVVDQRGRVITNLSKSDFAVFEDGVQRPIVAFEPTEAPFSLVMMLDTSGSTINFRQQINQAALRFLDALSPDDRVAVVDFNGKGAKLDLPFTTDRAKVAYAISVTLQTGKGETPLYDALKYSLKELSHEGKRRKAIVVLTDGLDTQARNSDRAIIAKASESDLPTAIKADTSSQVLSVLSDADRQGVTIFPLALPSGDPKRLPLPDPSINAMYGAARTRLQLLADRTGGRLHEIKRLDQLSVLYAQVAADLRTLYSISYQQPNPNLRDGKWREIRVQVGRGELVASTKPGYYAK
;
A
#
# COMPACT_ATOMS: atom_id res chain seq x y z
N MET A 1 19.70 -31.36 -54.35
CA MET A 1 20.77 -31.85 -55.24
C MET A 1 21.83 -30.77 -55.34
N VAL A 2 22.99 -30.96 -54.82
CA VAL A 2 24.39 -30.75 -55.22
C VAL A 2 25.23 -30.81 -53.95
N ARG A 3 25.94 -31.91 -53.84
CA ARG A 3 27.04 -32.18 -52.87
C ARG A 3 28.31 -31.53 -53.41
N PHE A 4 29.13 -30.94 -52.54
CA PHE A 4 30.56 -30.77 -52.78
C PHE A 4 31.40 -31.38 -51.67
N ARG A 5 32.37 -32.19 -52.12
CA ARG A 5 33.33 -33.00 -51.35
C ARG A 5 34.62 -32.20 -51.08
N ILE A 6 35.21 -32.48 -49.93
CA ILE A 6 36.55 -32.14 -49.48
C ILE A 6 37.61 -32.98 -50.20
N PRO A 7 38.85 -32.50 -50.37
CA PRO A 7 40.01 -33.41 -50.28
C PRO A 7 41.00 -33.00 -49.20
N ALA A 8 41.41 -34.03 -48.46
CA ALA A 8 42.53 -34.01 -47.50
C ALA A 8 43.87 -34.08 -48.28
N SER A 9 44.87 -33.37 -47.76
CA SER A 9 46.25 -33.66 -48.13
C SER A 9 47.12 -33.70 -46.85
N VAL A 10 47.72 -34.84 -46.72
CA VAL A 10 48.73 -35.26 -45.73
C VAL A 10 50.08 -34.70 -46.13
N CYS A 11 50.86 -34.15 -45.20
CA CYS A 11 52.31 -33.97 -45.41
C CYS A 11 53.04 -34.29 -44.07
N ASN A 12 53.88 -35.33 -44.12
CA ASN A 12 54.76 -35.78 -43.07
C ASN A 12 56.10 -34.99 -43.09
N PRO A 13 56.74 -34.78 -41.92
CA PRO A 13 58.12 -34.24 -41.87
C PRO A 13 59.18 -35.35 -41.79
N PRO A 14 60.43 -35.07 -42.22
CA PRO A 14 61.55 -35.98 -42.10
C PRO A 14 62.30 -35.88 -40.77
N PRO A 15 63.10 -36.90 -40.44
CA PRO A 15 63.74 -37.00 -39.13
C PRO A 15 65.20 -36.45 -39.13
N GLY A 16 65.63 -36.06 -37.92
CA GLY A 16 67.04 -36.01 -37.63
C GLY A 16 67.57 -34.71 -37.04
N LEU A 17 67.91 -34.68 -35.80
CA LEU A 17 69.25 -34.60 -35.22
C LEU A 17 69.18 -34.28 -33.70
N ILE A 18 69.74 -35.21 -32.92
CA ILE A 18 69.99 -35.09 -31.52
C ILE A 18 71.17 -34.14 -31.28
N LEU A 19 71.01 -33.11 -30.48
CA LEU A 19 72.18 -32.48 -29.82
C LEU A 19 71.83 -32.21 -28.34
N VAL A 20 72.55 -32.92 -27.51
CA VAL A 20 72.58 -32.80 -26.03
C VAL A 20 73.33 -31.53 -25.67
N CYS A 21 72.68 -30.61 -24.97
CA CYS A 21 73.35 -29.59 -24.18
C CYS A 21 72.76 -29.55 -22.80
N LEU A 22 73.53 -30.10 -21.83
CA LEU A 22 73.35 -29.92 -20.42
C LEU A 22 73.58 -28.44 -20.06
N LEU A 23 72.55 -27.76 -19.58
CA LEU A 23 72.70 -26.49 -18.89
C LEU A 23 71.80 -26.53 -17.66
N THR A 24 72.44 -26.67 -16.50
CA THR A 24 71.86 -26.54 -15.17
C THR A 24 71.38 -25.09 -14.97
N VAL A 25 70.12 -24.88 -14.91
CA VAL A 25 69.52 -23.59 -14.45
C VAL A 25 68.83 -23.85 -13.13
N ALA A 26 69.37 -23.23 -12.07
CA ALA A 26 68.82 -23.22 -10.73
C ALA A 26 67.38 -22.63 -10.78
N PHE A 27 66.42 -23.46 -10.41
CA PHE A 27 65.01 -23.03 -10.23
C PHE A 27 64.88 -22.40 -8.84
N THR A 28 64.98 -21.08 -8.76
CA THR A 28 64.56 -20.34 -7.57
C THR A 28 63.03 -20.31 -7.57
N SER A 29 62.43 -21.12 -6.69
CA SER A 29 61.01 -21.12 -6.43
C SER A 29 60.61 -19.79 -5.78
N PHE A 30 60.05 -18.89 -6.58
CA PHE A 30 59.37 -17.70 -6.08
C PHE A 30 57.99 -18.13 -5.59
N VAL A 31 57.85 -18.37 -4.29
CA VAL A 31 56.55 -18.55 -3.65
C VAL A 31 55.85 -17.17 -3.67
N ALA A 32 54.99 -16.94 -4.63
CA ALA A 32 54.04 -15.82 -4.57
C ALA A 32 53.04 -16.13 -3.46
N VAL A 33 53.23 -15.49 -2.31
CA VAL A 33 52.18 -15.41 -1.28
C VAL A 33 51.05 -14.63 -1.90
N ALA A 34 50.03 -15.33 -2.38
CA ALA A 34 48.73 -14.72 -2.69
C ALA A 34 48.18 -14.20 -1.35
N GLN A 35 48.31 -12.89 -1.13
CA GLN A 35 47.52 -12.22 -0.12
C GLN A 35 46.06 -12.41 -0.53
N GLY A 36 45.38 -13.35 0.15
CA GLY A 36 43.94 -13.46 0.10
C GLY A 36 43.36 -12.14 0.56
N GLN A 37 42.87 -11.35 -0.40
CA GLN A 37 41.90 -10.31 -0.10
C GLN A 37 40.73 -11.04 0.52
N THR A 38 40.55 -10.89 1.82
CA THR A 38 39.27 -11.19 2.47
C THR A 38 38.22 -10.42 1.67
N PRO A 39 37.14 -11.08 1.19
CA PRO A 39 36.05 -10.34 0.64
C PRO A 39 35.64 -9.33 1.71
N ASP A 40 35.73 -8.03 1.37
CA ASP A 40 35.02 -7.02 2.14
C ASP A 40 33.62 -7.56 2.30
N ASP A 41 33.26 -7.95 3.51
CA ASP A 41 31.87 -8.17 3.89
C ASP A 41 31.14 -6.87 3.60
N VAL A 42 30.60 -6.78 2.39
CA VAL A 42 29.63 -5.74 2.06
C VAL A 42 28.47 -6.02 3.00
N ILE A 43 28.51 -5.39 4.17
CA ILE A 43 27.39 -5.31 5.08
C ILE A 43 26.31 -4.57 4.29
N THR A 44 25.51 -5.31 3.53
CA THR A 44 24.26 -4.82 2.96
C THR A 44 23.35 -4.55 4.14
N THR A 45 23.51 -3.39 4.76
CA THR A 45 22.58 -2.90 5.76
C THR A 45 21.27 -2.66 5.01
N SER A 46 20.37 -3.64 5.05
CA SER A 46 19.01 -3.43 4.55
C SER A 46 18.37 -2.38 5.44
N THR A 47 18.41 -1.14 4.97
CA THR A 47 17.85 -0.01 5.69
C THR A 47 16.33 -0.04 5.48
N ALA A 48 15.60 -0.64 6.39
CA ALA A 48 14.15 -0.55 6.39
C ALA A 48 13.74 0.86 6.84
N LEU A 49 13.08 1.59 5.96
CA LEU A 49 12.50 2.89 6.26
C LEU A 49 11.07 2.73 6.74
N VAL A 50 10.75 3.40 7.83
CA VAL A 50 9.36 3.59 8.27
C VAL A 50 8.87 4.91 7.71
N GLN A 51 7.83 4.85 6.87
CA GLN A 51 7.19 6.03 6.29
C GLN A 51 5.93 6.38 7.07
N LEU A 52 5.78 7.66 7.36
CA LEU A 52 4.66 8.25 8.09
C LEU A 52 4.01 9.32 7.22
N ASN A 53 2.68 9.27 7.14
CA ASN A 53 1.89 10.39 6.65
C ASN A 53 1.37 11.14 7.87
N VAL A 54 1.68 12.44 7.96
CA VAL A 54 1.47 13.27 9.14
C VAL A 54 0.59 14.46 8.79
N GLY A 55 -0.62 14.51 9.35
CA GLY A 55 -1.48 15.69 9.32
C GLY A 55 -1.16 16.61 10.51
N VAL A 56 -1.17 17.93 10.31
CA VAL A 56 -0.97 18.89 11.40
C VAL A 56 -2.10 19.91 11.40
N VAL A 57 -2.67 20.13 12.59
CA VAL A 57 -3.73 21.12 12.81
C VAL A 57 -3.40 22.02 14.00
N ASP A 58 -3.96 23.24 13.99
CA ASP A 58 -3.93 24.11 15.16
C ASP A 58 -5.04 23.75 16.16
N GLN A 59 -5.11 24.45 17.29
CA GLN A 59 -6.12 24.24 18.32
C GLN A 59 -7.56 24.49 17.85
N ARG A 60 -7.74 25.19 16.72
CA ARG A 60 -9.06 25.42 16.09
C ARG A 60 -9.38 24.39 15.00
N GLY A 61 -8.52 23.37 14.81
CA GLY A 61 -8.67 22.35 13.79
C GLY A 61 -8.30 22.82 12.38
N ARG A 62 -7.67 23.98 12.21
CA ARG A 62 -7.22 24.45 10.89
C ARG A 62 -5.93 23.74 10.52
N VAL A 63 -5.89 23.25 9.30
CA VAL A 63 -4.72 22.53 8.78
C VAL A 63 -3.53 23.47 8.57
N ILE A 64 -2.34 22.99 8.91
CA ILE A 64 -1.07 23.69 8.77
C ILE A 64 -0.21 22.96 7.74
N THR A 65 0.13 23.64 6.65
CA THR A 65 0.83 23.04 5.49
C THR A 65 2.21 23.66 5.20
N ASN A 66 2.64 24.65 6.00
CA ASN A 66 3.87 25.42 5.79
C ASN A 66 4.99 25.08 6.78
N LEU A 67 5.04 23.80 7.24
CA LEU A 67 6.08 23.32 8.14
C LEU A 67 7.26 22.74 7.36
N SER A 68 8.44 22.84 7.93
CA SER A 68 9.68 22.26 7.42
C SER A 68 10.10 21.02 8.23
N LYS A 69 11.07 20.26 7.73
CA LYS A 69 11.62 19.07 8.42
C LYS A 69 12.03 19.36 9.87
N SER A 70 12.61 20.55 10.14
CA SER A 70 13.08 20.94 11.46
C SER A 70 11.96 21.21 12.48
N ASP A 71 10.73 21.37 12.01
CA ASP A 71 9.57 21.55 12.88
C ASP A 71 9.08 20.22 13.49
N PHE A 72 9.57 19.07 13.02
CA PHE A 72 9.10 17.73 13.42
C PHE A 72 10.11 16.96 14.26
N ALA A 73 9.62 16.27 15.28
CA ALA A 73 10.33 15.23 16.01
C ALA A 73 9.53 13.93 15.98
N VAL A 74 10.18 12.83 15.59
CA VAL A 74 9.57 11.50 15.50
C VAL A 74 10.11 10.63 16.64
N PHE A 75 9.22 9.91 17.31
CA PHE A 75 9.55 8.98 18.39
C PHE A 75 9.01 7.59 18.07
N GLU A 76 9.83 6.57 18.27
CA GLU A 76 9.43 5.16 18.24
C GLU A 76 9.74 4.55 19.59
N ASP A 77 8.73 3.96 20.25
CA ASP A 77 8.81 3.42 21.61
C ASP A 77 9.41 4.42 22.63
N GLY A 78 9.06 5.71 22.47
CA GLY A 78 9.55 6.81 23.30
C GLY A 78 10.95 7.32 22.96
N VAL A 79 11.68 6.68 22.03
CA VAL A 79 13.03 7.08 21.61
C VAL A 79 12.96 7.94 20.35
N GLN A 80 13.56 9.12 20.39
CA GLN A 80 13.61 10.00 19.22
C GLN A 80 14.41 9.38 18.07
N ARG A 81 13.86 9.46 16.85
CA ARG A 81 14.48 8.95 15.62
C ARG A 81 14.83 10.08 14.66
N PRO A 82 16.01 10.04 14.04
CA PRO A 82 16.37 11.05 13.04
C PRO A 82 15.50 10.89 11.78
N ILE A 83 14.93 11.99 11.33
CA ILE A 83 14.18 12.03 10.07
C ILE A 83 15.18 11.96 8.92
N VAL A 84 15.07 10.93 8.07
CA VAL A 84 15.97 10.74 6.91
C VAL A 84 15.40 11.28 5.61
N ALA A 85 14.07 11.30 5.46
CA ALA A 85 13.40 11.92 4.33
C ALA A 85 12.17 12.71 4.80
N PHE A 86 11.90 13.80 4.10
CA PHE A 86 10.76 14.67 4.35
C PHE A 86 10.22 15.20 3.03
N GLU A 87 8.92 15.10 2.84
CA GLU A 87 8.23 15.68 1.70
C GLU A 87 7.09 16.58 2.21
N PRO A 88 7.00 17.81 1.68
CA PRO A 88 5.95 18.75 2.05
C PRO A 88 4.60 18.30 1.50
N THR A 89 3.56 19.02 1.91
CA THR A 89 2.16 18.69 1.56
C THR A 89 1.85 18.80 0.06
N GLU A 90 2.62 19.61 -0.67
CA GLU A 90 2.45 19.83 -2.12
C GLU A 90 3.08 18.71 -2.98
N ALA A 91 3.89 17.82 -2.39
CA ALA A 91 4.50 16.73 -3.15
C ALA A 91 3.43 15.84 -3.82
N PRO A 92 3.59 15.52 -5.11
CA PRO A 92 2.59 14.74 -5.84
C PRO A 92 2.54 13.29 -5.35
N PHE A 93 1.37 12.65 -5.50
CA PHE A 93 1.20 11.25 -5.13
C PHE A 93 0.76 10.36 -6.27
N SER A 94 0.86 9.05 -5.99
CA SER A 94 0.24 8.00 -6.78
C SER A 94 -0.95 7.45 -6.00
N LEU A 95 -2.13 7.54 -6.60
CA LEU A 95 -3.42 7.18 -6.03
C LEU A 95 -4.00 6.00 -6.78
N VAL A 96 -4.41 4.96 -6.05
CA VAL A 96 -5.32 3.95 -6.60
C VAL A 96 -6.76 4.32 -6.21
N MET A 97 -7.59 4.50 -7.21
CA MET A 97 -9.04 4.59 -7.06
C MET A 97 -9.62 3.19 -7.21
N MET A 98 -10.08 2.62 -6.10
CA MET A 98 -10.73 1.31 -6.08
C MET A 98 -12.24 1.47 -6.17
N LEU A 99 -12.85 0.80 -7.13
CA LEU A 99 -14.28 0.85 -7.39
C LEU A 99 -14.91 -0.52 -7.14
N ASP A 100 -15.78 -0.58 -6.15
CA ASP A 100 -16.60 -1.75 -5.88
C ASP A 100 -17.71 -1.84 -6.92
N THR A 101 -17.60 -2.80 -7.82
CA THR A 101 -18.60 -3.08 -8.85
C THR A 101 -19.43 -4.33 -8.56
N SER A 102 -19.43 -4.80 -7.31
CA SER A 102 -20.30 -5.88 -6.85
C SER A 102 -21.79 -5.56 -7.01
N GLY A 103 -22.63 -6.56 -6.75
CA GLY A 103 -24.09 -6.42 -6.90
C GLY A 103 -24.72 -5.37 -5.98
N SER A 104 -24.15 -5.14 -4.79
CA SER A 104 -24.65 -4.19 -3.79
C SER A 104 -24.52 -2.73 -4.21
N THR A 105 -23.60 -2.42 -5.13
CA THR A 105 -23.32 -1.04 -5.57
C THR A 105 -24.09 -0.60 -6.81
N ILE A 106 -24.86 -1.51 -7.43
CA ILE A 106 -25.49 -1.28 -8.76
C ILE A 106 -26.37 -0.02 -8.81
N ASN A 107 -27.12 0.26 -7.74
CA ASN A 107 -28.01 1.40 -7.66
C ASN A 107 -27.31 2.74 -7.39
N PHE A 108 -25.99 2.71 -7.14
CA PHE A 108 -25.19 3.88 -6.76
C PHE A 108 -24.21 4.30 -7.87
N ARG A 109 -24.07 3.53 -8.94
CA ARG A 109 -23.02 3.69 -9.97
C ARG A 109 -23.03 5.03 -10.66
N GLN A 110 -24.19 5.58 -10.95
CA GLN A 110 -24.28 6.90 -11.57
C GLN A 110 -23.73 8.00 -10.65
N GLN A 111 -24.09 7.98 -9.37
CA GLN A 111 -23.63 8.95 -8.38
C GLN A 111 -22.14 8.76 -8.08
N ILE A 112 -21.67 7.52 -8.04
CA ILE A 112 -20.24 7.18 -7.91
C ILE A 112 -19.46 7.79 -9.08
N ASN A 113 -19.92 7.59 -10.32
CA ASN A 113 -19.28 8.15 -11.50
C ASN A 113 -19.14 9.66 -11.41
N GLN A 114 -20.26 10.36 -11.17
CA GLN A 114 -20.28 11.83 -11.07
C GLN A 114 -19.35 12.35 -9.96
N ALA A 115 -19.33 11.69 -8.81
CA ALA A 115 -18.49 12.08 -7.69
C ALA A 115 -17.01 11.82 -7.95
N ALA A 116 -16.69 10.68 -8.58
CA ALA A 116 -15.32 10.34 -8.96
C ALA A 116 -14.75 11.32 -9.99
N LEU A 117 -15.55 11.78 -10.95
CA LEU A 117 -15.12 12.81 -11.91
C LEU A 117 -14.79 14.13 -11.20
N ARG A 118 -15.64 14.59 -10.27
CA ARG A 118 -15.35 15.79 -9.47
C ARG A 118 -14.11 15.65 -8.58
N PHE A 119 -13.85 14.44 -8.10
CA PHE A 119 -12.62 14.18 -7.36
C PHE A 119 -11.37 14.38 -8.23
N LEU A 120 -11.41 13.93 -9.49
CA LEU A 120 -10.30 14.14 -10.42
C LEU A 120 -9.99 15.63 -10.63
N ASP A 121 -11.00 16.49 -10.64
CA ASP A 121 -10.84 17.94 -10.77
C ASP A 121 -10.11 18.58 -9.57
N ALA A 122 -10.19 17.93 -8.38
CA ALA A 122 -9.52 18.38 -7.16
C ALA A 122 -8.07 17.91 -7.04
N LEU A 123 -7.62 17.01 -7.91
CA LEU A 123 -6.24 16.50 -7.91
C LEU A 123 -5.28 17.44 -8.66
N SER A 124 -4.00 17.44 -8.27
CA SER A 124 -2.94 18.17 -8.96
C SER A 124 -2.65 17.56 -10.32
N PRO A 125 -2.21 18.34 -11.31
CA PRO A 125 -1.80 17.82 -12.62
C PRO A 125 -0.75 16.71 -12.54
N ASP A 126 0.16 16.77 -11.56
CA ASP A 126 1.26 15.81 -11.39
C ASP A 126 0.87 14.56 -10.59
N ASP A 127 -0.32 14.51 -10.01
CA ASP A 127 -0.80 13.31 -9.33
C ASP A 127 -1.10 12.22 -10.34
N ARG A 128 -0.66 11.00 -10.05
CA ARG A 128 -0.92 9.82 -10.88
C ARG A 128 -2.08 9.04 -10.31
N VAL A 129 -2.99 8.63 -11.16
CA VAL A 129 -4.16 7.85 -10.77
C VAL A 129 -4.18 6.54 -11.54
N ALA A 130 -4.40 5.43 -10.83
CA ALA A 130 -4.76 4.14 -11.39
C ALA A 130 -6.21 3.80 -11.00
N VAL A 131 -6.90 3.06 -11.83
CA VAL A 131 -8.27 2.57 -11.56
C VAL A 131 -8.23 1.07 -11.40
N VAL A 132 -8.69 0.59 -10.26
CA VAL A 132 -8.84 -0.83 -9.94
C VAL A 132 -10.32 -1.14 -9.73
N ASP A 133 -10.83 -2.07 -10.49
CA ASP A 133 -12.15 -2.69 -10.33
C ASP A 133 -12.06 -3.92 -9.45
N PHE A 134 -13.06 -4.17 -8.61
CA PHE A 134 -13.19 -5.43 -7.90
C PHE A 134 -14.65 -5.88 -7.74
N ASN A 135 -14.86 -7.17 -7.97
CA ASN A 135 -16.15 -7.84 -7.93
C ASN A 135 -15.95 -9.36 -7.83
N GLY A 136 -17.01 -10.15 -8.04
CA GLY A 136 -16.97 -11.62 -7.97
C GLY A 136 -15.96 -12.32 -8.89
N LYS A 137 -15.32 -11.60 -9.81
CA LYS A 137 -14.20 -12.11 -10.64
C LYS A 137 -12.82 -11.79 -10.06
N GLY A 138 -12.75 -11.10 -8.92
CA GLY A 138 -11.52 -10.63 -8.30
C GLY A 138 -11.23 -9.16 -8.57
N ALA A 139 -9.97 -8.76 -8.33
CA ALA A 139 -9.48 -7.40 -8.59
C ALA A 139 -8.79 -7.34 -9.96
N LYS A 140 -8.98 -6.21 -10.66
CA LYS A 140 -8.41 -5.96 -11.98
C LYS A 140 -7.97 -4.51 -12.11
N LEU A 141 -6.77 -4.30 -12.68
CA LEU A 141 -6.29 -2.97 -13.07
C LEU A 141 -6.94 -2.59 -14.40
N ASP A 142 -7.91 -1.70 -14.37
CA ASP A 142 -8.60 -1.20 -15.57
C ASP A 142 -7.82 -0.07 -16.24
N LEU A 143 -7.09 0.73 -15.44
CA LEU A 143 -6.19 1.77 -15.95
C LEU A 143 -4.90 1.81 -15.11
N PRO A 144 -3.72 1.66 -15.73
CA PRO A 144 -2.44 1.90 -15.06
C PRO A 144 -2.23 3.36 -14.66
N PHE A 145 -1.29 3.61 -13.75
CA PHE A 145 -0.99 4.95 -13.26
C PHE A 145 -0.71 5.95 -14.38
N THR A 146 -1.49 7.01 -14.42
CA THR A 146 -1.38 8.09 -15.40
C THR A 146 -1.75 9.44 -14.81
N THR A 147 -1.24 10.52 -15.39
CA THR A 147 -1.66 11.90 -15.12
C THR A 147 -2.77 12.36 -16.07
N ASP A 148 -3.09 11.59 -17.09
CA ASP A 148 -4.11 11.90 -18.10
C ASP A 148 -5.54 11.76 -17.52
N ARG A 149 -6.12 12.87 -17.12
CA ARG A 149 -7.46 12.92 -16.48
C ARG A 149 -8.57 12.41 -17.39
N ALA A 150 -8.46 12.61 -18.70
CA ALA A 150 -9.45 12.13 -19.64
C ALA A 150 -9.48 10.60 -19.70
N LYS A 151 -8.29 9.95 -19.69
CA LYS A 151 -8.20 8.48 -19.60
C LYS A 151 -8.76 7.95 -18.29
N VAL A 152 -8.47 8.62 -17.15
CA VAL A 152 -9.01 8.22 -15.85
C VAL A 152 -10.52 8.33 -15.83
N ALA A 153 -11.08 9.46 -16.31
CA ALA A 153 -12.52 9.68 -16.39
C ALA A 153 -13.23 8.63 -17.26
N TYR A 154 -12.63 8.30 -18.41
CA TYR A 154 -13.15 7.27 -19.31
C TYR A 154 -13.13 5.88 -18.62
N ALA A 155 -12.00 5.50 -18.01
CA ALA A 155 -11.88 4.23 -17.30
C ALA A 155 -12.92 4.08 -16.19
N ILE A 156 -13.11 5.10 -15.34
CA ILE A 156 -14.13 5.09 -14.28
C ILE A 156 -15.53 4.85 -14.89
N SER A 157 -15.86 5.57 -15.96
CA SER A 157 -17.18 5.48 -16.59
C SER A 157 -17.45 4.09 -17.18
N VAL A 158 -16.43 3.46 -17.76
CA VAL A 158 -16.54 2.09 -18.34
C VAL A 158 -16.60 1.04 -17.22
N THR A 159 -15.72 1.15 -16.23
CA THR A 159 -15.65 0.23 -15.09
C THR A 159 -16.99 0.12 -14.37
N LEU A 160 -17.64 1.22 -14.12
CA LEU A 160 -18.93 1.26 -13.40
C LEU A 160 -20.12 0.69 -14.20
N GLN A 161 -19.97 0.41 -15.49
CA GLN A 161 -21.04 -0.22 -16.30
C GLN A 161 -21.08 -1.74 -16.14
N THR A 162 -20.00 -2.36 -15.67
CA THR A 162 -19.82 -3.81 -15.58
C THR A 162 -19.71 -4.26 -14.12
N GLY A 163 -19.72 -5.54 -13.90
CA GLY A 163 -19.50 -6.13 -12.59
C GLY A 163 -20.79 -6.66 -11.92
N LYS A 164 -20.63 -7.78 -11.25
CA LYS A 164 -21.68 -8.51 -10.50
C LYS A 164 -21.00 -9.45 -9.50
N GLY A 165 -21.77 -9.94 -8.54
CA GLY A 165 -21.36 -11.03 -7.66
C GLY A 165 -20.74 -10.55 -6.34
N GLU A 166 -19.76 -11.27 -5.90
CA GLU A 166 -19.13 -11.15 -4.60
C GLU A 166 -18.22 -9.91 -4.47
N THR A 167 -17.80 -9.62 -3.25
CA THR A 167 -16.96 -8.46 -2.92
C THR A 167 -15.65 -8.96 -2.26
N PRO A 168 -14.56 -9.19 -3.01
CA PRO A 168 -13.25 -9.58 -2.45
C PRO A 168 -12.44 -8.34 -2.03
N LEU A 169 -12.93 -7.58 -1.07
CA LEU A 169 -12.38 -6.27 -0.69
C LEU A 169 -10.91 -6.35 -0.24
N TYR A 170 -10.58 -7.29 0.65
CA TYR A 170 -9.22 -7.36 1.20
C TYR A 170 -8.21 -7.86 0.17
N ASP A 171 -8.60 -8.78 -0.72
CA ASP A 171 -7.75 -9.21 -1.83
C ASP A 171 -7.53 -8.08 -2.84
N ALA A 172 -8.55 -7.27 -3.09
CA ALA A 172 -8.45 -6.09 -3.95
C ALA A 172 -7.56 -4.99 -3.33
N LEU A 173 -7.61 -4.80 -2.01
CA LEU A 173 -6.67 -3.90 -1.31
C LEU A 173 -5.22 -4.41 -1.44
N LYS A 174 -4.98 -5.70 -1.27
CA LYS A 174 -3.64 -6.29 -1.46
C LYS A 174 -3.15 -6.15 -2.90
N TYR A 175 -4.03 -6.37 -3.87
CA TYR A 175 -3.74 -6.16 -5.28
C TYR A 175 -3.33 -4.70 -5.54
N SER A 176 -4.10 -3.74 -5.01
CA SER A 176 -3.81 -2.30 -5.16
C SER A 176 -2.50 -1.89 -4.49
N LEU A 177 -2.17 -2.46 -3.32
CA LEU A 177 -0.88 -2.27 -2.66
C LEU A 177 0.28 -2.80 -3.51
N LYS A 178 0.09 -3.94 -4.19
CA LYS A 178 1.08 -4.48 -5.12
C LYS A 178 1.30 -3.53 -6.30
N GLU A 179 0.25 -2.99 -6.90
CA GLU A 179 0.38 -2.01 -7.99
C GLU A 179 1.12 -0.74 -7.51
N LEU A 180 0.79 -0.22 -6.32
CA LEU A 180 1.48 0.93 -5.72
C LEU A 180 2.97 0.67 -5.43
N SER A 181 3.38 -0.56 -5.22
CA SER A 181 4.78 -0.89 -4.97
C SER A 181 5.71 -0.50 -6.13
N HIS A 182 5.18 -0.44 -7.34
CA HIS A 182 5.91 -0.05 -8.56
C HIS A 182 6.07 1.48 -8.72
N GLU A 183 5.39 2.29 -7.92
CA GLU A 183 5.41 3.76 -8.00
C GLU A 183 6.62 4.43 -7.27
N GLY A 184 7.64 3.66 -6.92
CA GLY A 184 8.87 4.18 -6.33
C GLY A 184 8.64 4.89 -4.99
N LYS A 185 9.31 6.04 -4.81
CA LYS A 185 9.29 6.82 -3.55
C LYS A 185 8.15 7.84 -3.47
N ARG A 186 7.26 7.89 -4.46
CA ARG A 186 6.12 8.83 -4.42
C ARG A 186 5.25 8.59 -3.20
N ARG A 187 4.56 9.62 -2.73
CA ARG A 187 3.49 9.49 -1.73
C ARG A 187 2.40 8.59 -2.30
N LYS A 188 1.83 7.72 -1.48
CA LYS A 188 0.93 6.66 -1.93
C LYS A 188 -0.36 6.68 -1.17
N ALA A 189 -1.48 6.54 -1.89
CA ALA A 189 -2.79 6.46 -1.27
C ALA A 189 -3.71 5.48 -2.01
N ILE A 190 -4.69 4.96 -1.29
CA ILE A 190 -5.83 4.21 -1.84
C ILE A 190 -7.09 4.93 -1.40
N VAL A 191 -7.95 5.25 -2.35
CA VAL A 191 -9.34 5.66 -2.10
C VAL A 191 -10.23 4.51 -2.52
N VAL A 192 -10.92 3.89 -1.57
CA VAL A 192 -11.79 2.75 -1.83
C VAL A 192 -13.24 3.10 -1.53
N LEU A 193 -14.08 2.95 -2.55
CA LEU A 193 -15.52 3.13 -2.43
C LEU A 193 -16.19 1.76 -2.34
N THR A 194 -16.76 1.45 -1.19
CA THR A 194 -17.33 0.12 -0.87
C THR A 194 -18.36 0.22 0.26
N ASP A 195 -19.21 -0.78 0.42
CA ASP A 195 -20.01 -0.93 1.64
C ASP A 195 -19.24 -1.63 2.79
N GLY A 196 -18.03 -2.12 2.51
CA GLY A 196 -17.15 -2.75 3.48
C GLY A 196 -17.44 -4.22 3.77
N LEU A 197 -18.47 -4.80 3.15
CA LEU A 197 -18.85 -6.19 3.32
C LEU A 197 -18.02 -7.09 2.41
N ASP A 198 -16.88 -7.56 2.90
CA ASP A 198 -16.08 -8.59 2.23
C ASP A 198 -16.77 -9.97 2.32
N THR A 199 -16.81 -10.71 1.20
CA THR A 199 -17.51 -11.99 1.14
C THR A 199 -16.89 -13.06 2.04
N GLN A 200 -15.55 -13.15 2.11
CA GLN A 200 -14.89 -14.15 2.94
C GLN A 200 -15.01 -13.79 4.42
N ALA A 201 -14.82 -12.51 4.77
CA ALA A 201 -15.01 -12.02 6.12
C ALA A 201 -16.46 -12.25 6.59
N ARG A 202 -17.45 -11.98 5.75
CA ARG A 202 -18.86 -12.23 6.04
C ARG A 202 -19.16 -13.70 6.32
N ASN A 203 -18.52 -14.63 5.60
CA ASN A 203 -18.70 -16.06 5.86
C ASN A 203 -18.09 -16.47 7.21
N SER A 204 -16.92 -15.94 7.55
CA SER A 204 -16.29 -16.13 8.85
C SER A 204 -17.14 -15.52 10.00
N ASP A 205 -17.66 -14.32 9.80
CA ASP A 205 -18.51 -13.61 10.76
C ASP A 205 -19.81 -14.38 11.04
N ARG A 206 -20.45 -14.96 10.00
CA ARG A 206 -21.63 -15.83 10.16
C ARG A 206 -21.35 -17.00 11.08
N ALA A 207 -20.18 -17.64 10.93
CA ALA A 207 -19.80 -18.76 11.77
C ALA A 207 -19.59 -18.36 13.25
N ILE A 208 -19.12 -17.13 13.50
CA ILE A 208 -18.98 -16.56 14.85
C ILE A 208 -20.37 -16.24 15.43
N ILE A 209 -21.19 -15.52 14.67
CA ILE A 209 -22.56 -15.13 15.06
C ILE A 209 -23.42 -16.33 15.39
N ALA A 210 -23.34 -17.41 14.62
CA ALA A 210 -24.11 -18.62 14.85
C ALA A 210 -23.81 -19.30 16.21
N LYS A 211 -22.71 -18.94 16.86
CA LYS A 211 -22.28 -19.47 18.16
C LYS A 211 -22.47 -18.46 19.31
N ALA A 212 -22.76 -17.21 18.99
CA ALA A 212 -22.90 -16.13 19.96
C ALA A 212 -24.33 -16.12 20.52
N SER A 213 -24.48 -15.74 21.79
CA SER A 213 -25.80 -15.39 22.35
C SER A 213 -26.26 -14.04 21.79
N GLU A 214 -27.56 -13.76 21.83
CA GLU A 214 -28.10 -12.49 21.32
C GLU A 214 -27.51 -11.29 22.06
N SER A 215 -27.21 -11.40 23.33
CA SER A 215 -26.56 -10.35 24.15
C SER A 215 -25.12 -10.07 23.74
N ASP A 216 -24.41 -11.06 23.17
CA ASP A 216 -22.99 -10.95 22.81
C ASP A 216 -22.78 -10.52 21.38
N LEU A 217 -23.82 -10.57 20.53
CA LEU A 217 -23.72 -10.24 19.09
C LEU A 217 -22.99 -8.93 18.80
N PRO A 218 -23.23 -7.81 19.52
CA PRO A 218 -22.58 -6.53 19.22
C PRO A 218 -21.05 -6.56 19.36
N THR A 219 -20.51 -7.46 20.19
CA THR A 219 -19.08 -7.58 20.50
C THR A 219 -18.45 -8.89 20.03
N ALA A 220 -19.23 -9.80 19.45
CA ALA A 220 -18.77 -11.13 19.04
C ALA A 220 -17.69 -11.06 17.97
N ILE A 221 -17.79 -10.13 17.01
CA ILE A 221 -16.85 -9.99 15.90
C ILE A 221 -15.83 -8.91 16.24
N LYS A 222 -14.57 -9.33 16.37
CA LYS A 222 -13.44 -8.42 16.63
C LYS A 222 -12.74 -8.07 15.31
N ALA A 223 -12.76 -6.79 14.94
CA ALA A 223 -12.16 -6.32 13.68
C ALA A 223 -10.64 -6.47 13.65
N ASP A 224 -9.97 -6.29 14.78
CA ASP A 224 -8.52 -6.34 14.96
C ASP A 224 -7.93 -7.77 14.93
N THR A 225 -8.75 -8.79 15.01
CA THR A 225 -8.32 -10.20 14.90
C THR A 225 -8.42 -10.77 13.49
N SER A 226 -8.98 -10.02 12.53
CA SER A 226 -9.09 -10.45 11.15
C SER A 226 -7.71 -10.58 10.50
N SER A 227 -7.30 -11.80 10.16
CA SER A 227 -6.01 -12.07 9.49
C SER A 227 -5.89 -11.34 8.15
N GLN A 228 -6.98 -11.19 7.42
CA GLN A 228 -7.05 -10.47 6.14
C GLN A 228 -6.77 -8.98 6.35
N VAL A 229 -7.44 -8.34 7.30
CA VAL A 229 -7.20 -6.92 7.64
C VAL A 229 -5.77 -6.70 8.12
N LEU A 230 -5.26 -7.56 9.00
CA LEU A 230 -3.88 -7.47 9.50
C LEU A 230 -2.84 -7.67 8.38
N SER A 231 -3.12 -8.51 7.38
CA SER A 231 -2.26 -8.68 6.20
C SER A 231 -2.22 -7.40 5.36
N VAL A 232 -3.37 -6.79 5.08
CA VAL A 232 -3.47 -5.51 4.34
C VAL A 232 -2.71 -4.42 5.09
N LEU A 233 -2.91 -4.30 6.40
CA LEU A 233 -2.22 -3.30 7.22
C LEU A 233 -0.71 -3.48 7.21
N SER A 234 -0.22 -4.72 7.29
CA SER A 234 1.22 -5.01 7.20
C SER A 234 1.81 -4.57 5.87
N ASP A 235 1.11 -4.77 4.75
CA ASP A 235 1.57 -4.37 3.43
C ASP A 235 1.51 -2.85 3.25
N ALA A 236 0.46 -2.19 3.75
CA ALA A 236 0.33 -0.74 3.76
C ALA A 236 1.41 -0.06 4.60
N ASP A 237 1.70 -0.61 5.79
CA ASP A 237 2.75 -0.12 6.68
C ASP A 237 4.13 -0.12 6.04
N ARG A 238 4.49 -1.22 5.33
CA ARG A 238 5.79 -1.34 4.65
C ARG A 238 5.97 -0.33 3.53
N GLN A 239 4.89 0.08 2.88
CA GLN A 239 4.92 0.96 1.72
C GLN A 239 4.59 2.42 2.05
N GLY A 240 4.16 2.72 3.29
CA GLY A 240 3.68 4.04 3.69
C GLY A 240 2.40 4.47 2.96
N VAL A 241 1.52 3.51 2.63
CA VAL A 241 0.27 3.79 1.92
C VAL A 241 -0.80 4.22 2.91
N THR A 242 -1.49 5.33 2.61
CA THR A 242 -2.69 5.78 3.36
C THR A 242 -3.94 5.26 2.67
N ILE A 243 -4.89 4.73 3.44
CA ILE A 243 -6.16 4.21 2.94
C ILE A 243 -7.30 5.13 3.40
N PHE A 244 -8.09 5.59 2.43
CA PHE A 244 -9.29 6.40 2.64
C PHE A 244 -10.53 5.62 2.20
N PRO A 245 -11.22 4.94 3.11
CA PRO A 245 -12.48 4.27 2.80
C PRO A 245 -13.62 5.30 2.70
N LEU A 246 -14.38 5.20 1.61
CA LEU A 246 -15.65 5.89 1.40
C LEU A 246 -16.75 4.84 1.55
N ALA A 247 -17.39 4.82 2.71
CA ALA A 247 -18.32 3.76 3.07
C ALA A 247 -19.73 4.03 2.55
N LEU A 248 -20.16 3.26 1.55
CA LEU A 248 -21.52 3.30 1.00
C LEU A 248 -22.56 2.82 2.04
N PRO A 249 -23.79 3.36 1.99
CA PRO A 249 -24.86 2.94 2.89
C PRO A 249 -25.58 1.68 2.43
N SER A 250 -25.09 0.97 1.40
CA SER A 250 -25.63 -0.32 0.99
C SER A 250 -25.43 -1.35 2.13
N GLY A 251 -26.40 -2.20 2.33
CA GLY A 251 -26.40 -3.15 3.44
C GLY A 251 -26.61 -2.56 4.83
N ASP A 252 -26.89 -1.25 4.96
CA ASP A 252 -27.18 -0.63 6.25
C ASP A 252 -28.48 -1.22 6.85
N PRO A 253 -28.40 -1.89 8.01
CA PRO A 253 -29.56 -2.53 8.66
C PRO A 253 -30.70 -1.57 8.98
N LYS A 254 -30.39 -0.29 9.19
CA LYS A 254 -31.41 0.77 9.44
C LYS A 254 -32.37 0.99 8.28
N ARG A 255 -32.03 0.46 7.10
CA ARG A 255 -32.86 0.51 5.89
C ARG A 255 -33.71 -0.73 5.70
N LEU A 256 -33.56 -1.73 6.56
CA LEU A 256 -34.37 -2.94 6.54
C LEU A 256 -35.73 -2.70 7.22
N PRO A 257 -36.80 -3.33 6.71
CA PRO A 257 -38.13 -3.21 7.31
C PRO A 257 -38.21 -3.74 8.75
N LEU A 258 -37.40 -4.76 9.07
CA LEU A 258 -37.30 -5.37 10.39
C LEU A 258 -35.83 -5.38 10.83
N PRO A 259 -35.54 -4.99 12.08
CA PRO A 259 -34.21 -5.10 12.67
C PRO A 259 -33.78 -6.57 12.77
N ASP A 260 -32.56 -6.87 12.30
CA ASP A 260 -31.91 -8.16 12.46
C ASP A 260 -30.59 -7.96 13.22
N PRO A 261 -30.50 -8.46 14.47
CA PRO A 261 -29.29 -8.29 15.28
C PRO A 261 -28.03 -8.88 14.63
N SER A 262 -28.15 -9.97 13.89
CA SER A 262 -27.02 -10.62 13.21
C SER A 262 -26.50 -9.74 12.04
N ILE A 263 -27.42 -9.17 11.26
CA ILE A 263 -27.06 -8.24 10.16
C ILE A 263 -26.45 -6.96 10.75
N ASN A 264 -27.00 -6.44 11.87
CA ASN A 264 -26.42 -5.30 12.58
C ASN A 264 -24.99 -5.58 13.03
N ALA A 265 -24.72 -6.76 13.60
CA ALA A 265 -23.39 -7.15 14.07
C ALA A 265 -22.38 -7.26 12.89
N MET A 266 -22.76 -7.90 11.78
CA MET A 266 -21.91 -8.01 10.58
C MET A 266 -21.63 -6.63 9.97
N TYR A 267 -22.64 -5.78 9.84
CA TYR A 267 -22.48 -4.43 9.31
C TYR A 267 -21.58 -3.58 10.22
N GLY A 268 -21.79 -3.64 11.54
CA GLY A 268 -20.94 -2.97 12.52
C GLY A 268 -19.48 -3.41 12.42
N ALA A 269 -19.23 -4.72 12.31
CA ALA A 269 -17.89 -5.27 12.14
C ALA A 269 -17.22 -4.78 10.85
N ALA A 270 -17.95 -4.74 9.71
CA ALA A 270 -17.45 -4.22 8.46
C ALA A 270 -17.02 -2.74 8.62
N ARG A 271 -17.84 -1.91 9.25
CA ARG A 271 -17.51 -0.50 9.54
C ARG A 271 -16.28 -0.35 10.45
N THR A 272 -16.20 -1.15 11.50
CA THR A 272 -15.04 -1.16 12.40
C THR A 272 -13.76 -1.56 11.66
N ARG A 273 -13.81 -2.51 10.73
CA ARG A 273 -12.66 -2.89 9.91
C ARG A 273 -12.23 -1.77 8.96
N LEU A 274 -13.18 -1.07 8.33
CA LEU A 274 -12.86 0.10 7.49
C LEU A 274 -12.24 1.22 8.32
N GLN A 275 -12.78 1.48 9.52
CA GLN A 275 -12.20 2.46 10.46
C GLN A 275 -10.78 2.06 10.85
N LEU A 276 -10.56 0.79 11.20
CA LEU A 276 -9.24 0.28 11.54
C LEU A 276 -8.22 0.44 10.40
N LEU A 277 -8.62 0.17 9.15
CA LEU A 277 -7.77 0.39 7.97
C LEU A 277 -7.40 1.87 7.84
N ALA A 278 -8.35 2.78 7.99
CA ALA A 278 -8.11 4.21 7.93
C ALA A 278 -7.16 4.68 9.05
N ASP A 279 -7.52 4.43 10.31
CA ASP A 279 -6.77 4.91 11.48
C ASP A 279 -5.32 4.39 11.49
N ARG A 280 -5.15 3.10 11.17
CA ARG A 280 -3.84 2.44 11.16
C ARG A 280 -2.93 2.90 10.02
N THR A 281 -3.47 3.46 8.96
CA THR A 281 -2.69 3.97 7.82
C THR A 281 -2.58 5.49 7.77
N GLY A 282 -3.17 6.19 8.75
CA GLY A 282 -3.17 7.65 8.82
C GLY A 282 -4.18 8.31 7.90
N GLY A 283 -5.17 7.55 7.44
CA GLY A 283 -6.31 8.06 6.66
C GLY A 283 -7.52 8.39 7.53
N ARG A 284 -8.67 8.52 6.86
CA ARG A 284 -9.95 8.77 7.51
C ARG A 284 -11.05 7.97 6.83
N LEU A 285 -11.94 7.36 7.63
CA LEU A 285 -13.19 6.78 7.14
C LEU A 285 -14.20 7.90 6.87
N HIS A 286 -14.77 7.92 5.68
CA HIS A 286 -15.88 8.81 5.31
C HIS A 286 -17.15 8.00 5.11
N GLU A 287 -18.12 8.19 6.00
CA GLU A 287 -19.44 7.54 5.87
C GLU A 287 -20.36 8.34 4.97
N ILE A 288 -20.87 7.70 3.94
CA ILE A 288 -21.82 8.27 3.00
C ILE A 288 -23.22 8.07 3.55
N LYS A 289 -23.79 9.09 4.19
CA LYS A 289 -25.17 9.05 4.67
C LYS A 289 -26.16 9.28 3.54
N ARG A 290 -25.81 10.14 2.57
CA ARG A 290 -26.61 10.52 1.41
C ARG A 290 -25.69 10.60 0.19
N LEU A 291 -26.18 10.11 -0.94
CA LEU A 291 -25.39 10.04 -2.18
C LEU A 291 -25.05 11.41 -2.78
N ASP A 292 -25.86 12.43 -2.53
CA ASP A 292 -25.58 13.81 -2.92
C ASP A 292 -24.35 14.41 -2.22
N GLN A 293 -23.91 13.82 -1.11
CA GLN A 293 -22.71 14.21 -0.37
C GLN A 293 -21.41 13.63 -0.95
N LEU A 294 -21.49 12.65 -1.85
CA LEU A 294 -20.30 11.97 -2.40
C LEU A 294 -19.26 12.95 -2.95
N SER A 295 -19.70 13.95 -3.70
CA SER A 295 -18.78 14.95 -4.27
C SER A 295 -18.05 15.77 -3.19
N VAL A 296 -18.73 16.09 -2.10
CA VAL A 296 -18.14 16.81 -0.95
C VAL A 296 -17.14 15.92 -0.23
N LEU A 297 -17.47 14.64 -0.04
CA LEU A 297 -16.57 13.68 0.63
C LEU A 297 -15.30 13.41 -0.20
N TYR A 298 -15.45 13.29 -1.51
CA TYR A 298 -14.27 13.18 -2.38
C TYR A 298 -13.38 14.43 -2.35
N ALA A 299 -13.99 15.63 -2.32
CA ALA A 299 -13.25 16.87 -2.15
C ALA A 299 -12.52 16.92 -0.79
N GLN A 300 -13.14 16.40 0.27
CA GLN A 300 -12.49 16.26 1.58
C GLN A 300 -11.31 15.28 1.52
N VAL A 301 -11.44 14.13 0.86
CA VAL A 301 -10.32 13.20 0.67
C VAL A 301 -9.18 13.87 -0.09
N ALA A 302 -9.48 14.62 -1.16
CA ALA A 302 -8.46 15.36 -1.90
C ALA A 302 -7.77 16.41 -1.02
N ALA A 303 -8.53 17.11 -0.18
CA ALA A 303 -8.00 18.06 0.80
C ALA A 303 -7.13 17.34 1.84
N ASP A 304 -7.60 16.25 2.43
CA ASP A 304 -6.84 15.44 3.41
C ASP A 304 -5.50 14.98 2.82
N LEU A 305 -5.51 14.47 1.58
CA LEU A 305 -4.28 14.08 0.87
C LEU A 305 -3.29 15.24 0.73
N ARG A 306 -3.78 16.48 0.51
CA ARG A 306 -2.98 17.70 0.36
C ARG A 306 -2.47 18.27 1.67
N THR A 307 -2.89 17.74 2.79
CA THR A 307 -2.56 18.23 4.12
C THR A 307 -1.57 17.35 4.85
N LEU A 308 -1.18 16.22 4.24
CA LEU A 308 -0.27 15.25 4.84
C LEU A 308 1.17 15.55 4.43
N TYR A 309 2.04 15.68 5.41
CA TYR A 309 3.50 15.60 5.23
C TYR A 309 3.90 14.12 5.12
N SER A 310 4.89 13.80 4.30
CA SER A 310 5.50 12.46 4.29
C SER A 310 6.85 12.52 5.00
N ILE A 311 6.99 11.76 6.08
CA ILE A 311 8.18 11.73 6.92
C ILE A 311 8.69 10.30 6.96
N SER A 312 9.99 10.09 6.72
CA SER A 312 10.59 8.77 6.85
C SER A 312 11.75 8.80 7.85
N TYR A 313 11.85 7.74 8.65
CA TYR A 313 12.98 7.50 9.53
C TYR A 313 13.48 6.06 9.36
N GLN A 314 14.73 5.81 9.78
CA GLN A 314 15.33 4.49 9.71
C GLN A 314 14.87 3.64 10.90
N GLN A 315 14.37 2.44 10.61
CA GLN A 315 14.06 1.47 11.65
C GLN A 315 15.34 1.08 12.40
N PRO A 316 15.36 1.13 13.75
CA PRO A 316 16.58 0.89 14.50
C PRO A 316 17.15 -0.53 14.36
N ASN A 317 16.27 -1.52 14.20
CA ASN A 317 16.64 -2.92 14.03
C ASN A 317 15.84 -3.54 12.87
N PRO A 318 16.21 -3.29 11.61
CA PRO A 318 15.44 -3.73 10.44
C PRO A 318 15.35 -5.26 10.33
N ASN A 319 16.25 -5.99 10.98
CA ASN A 319 16.26 -7.45 11.01
C ASN A 319 15.45 -8.05 12.18
N LEU A 320 15.02 -7.21 13.12
CA LEU A 320 14.24 -7.66 14.29
C LEU A 320 12.76 -7.80 13.92
N ARG A 321 12.38 -8.99 13.48
CA ARG A 321 10.99 -9.36 13.14
C ARG A 321 10.36 -10.12 14.31
N ASP A 322 10.20 -9.45 15.46
CA ASP A 322 9.70 -10.06 16.69
C ASP A 322 8.18 -10.06 16.84
N GLY A 323 7.48 -9.52 15.83
CA GLY A 323 6.03 -9.40 15.84
C GLY A 323 5.46 -8.42 16.87
N LYS A 324 6.31 -7.68 17.58
CA LYS A 324 5.87 -6.73 18.60
C LYS A 324 5.38 -5.42 17.99
N TRP A 325 4.47 -4.79 18.70
CA TRP A 325 4.01 -3.45 18.39
C TRP A 325 5.11 -2.42 18.64
N ARG A 326 5.28 -1.48 17.71
CA ARG A 326 6.14 -0.30 17.82
C ARG A 326 5.24 0.93 17.86
N GLU A 327 5.22 1.62 18.99
CA GLU A 327 4.44 2.85 19.12
C GLU A 327 5.15 4.00 18.39
N ILE A 328 4.38 4.80 17.64
CA ILE A 328 4.88 5.98 16.95
C ILE A 328 4.19 7.21 17.52
N ARG A 329 5.00 8.25 17.79
CA ARG A 329 4.53 9.55 18.14
C ARG A 329 5.29 10.61 17.36
N VAL A 330 4.56 11.56 16.78
CA VAL A 330 5.13 12.74 16.12
C VAL A 330 4.80 13.96 16.94
N GLN A 331 5.80 14.80 17.18
CA GLN A 331 5.65 16.11 17.83
C GLN A 331 6.03 17.21 16.85
N VAL A 332 5.39 18.37 17.00
CA VAL A 332 5.71 19.59 16.25
C VAL A 332 6.27 20.62 17.23
N GLY A 333 7.40 21.21 16.90
CA GLY A 333 8.14 22.13 17.78
C GLY A 333 7.41 23.44 18.10
N ARG A 334 6.26 23.70 17.49
CA ARG A 334 5.38 24.82 17.80
C ARG A 334 4.28 24.34 18.74
N GLY A 335 4.32 24.75 19.99
CA GLY A 335 3.56 24.19 21.11
C GLY A 335 2.01 24.21 21.05
N GLU A 336 1.44 24.85 20.00
CA GLU A 336 -0.01 24.93 19.80
C GLU A 336 -0.51 24.02 18.66
N LEU A 337 0.38 23.22 18.05
CA LEU A 337 0.05 22.38 16.92
C LEU A 337 -0.06 20.92 17.36
N VAL A 338 -1.05 20.23 16.78
CA VAL A 338 -1.29 18.81 17.00
C VAL A 338 -0.97 18.03 15.73
N ALA A 339 -0.02 17.10 15.84
CA ALA A 339 0.30 16.17 14.77
C ALA A 339 -0.53 14.89 14.92
N SER A 340 -1.07 14.39 13.82
CA SER A 340 -1.78 13.12 13.71
C SER A 340 -1.11 12.23 12.67
N THR A 341 -0.84 10.97 13.02
CA THR A 341 -0.27 9.96 12.13
C THR A 341 -0.72 8.57 12.59
N LYS A 342 -0.31 7.51 11.88
CA LYS A 342 -0.55 6.14 12.35
C LYS A 342 0.04 5.95 13.77
N PRO A 343 -0.67 5.24 14.66
CA PRO A 343 -0.24 5.08 16.06
C PRO A 343 0.97 4.15 16.24
N GLY A 344 1.30 3.36 15.22
CA GLY A 344 2.39 2.39 15.27
C GLY A 344 2.29 1.33 14.19
N TYR A 345 3.16 0.32 14.28
CA TYR A 345 3.17 -0.84 13.39
C TYR A 345 3.67 -2.10 14.12
N TYR A 346 3.41 -3.28 13.55
CA TYR A 346 4.00 -4.53 14.03
C TYR A 346 5.29 -4.83 13.27
N ALA A 347 6.39 -5.06 13.99
CA ALA A 347 7.69 -5.44 13.44
C ALA A 347 7.64 -6.90 12.92
N LYS A 348 7.35 -7.09 11.61
CA LYS A 348 7.20 -8.39 10.94
C LYS A 348 8.24 -8.63 9.88
#